data_32152bf0a26ad0be8b6afbc848bcd5b4
#
_entry.id   32152bf0a26ad0be8b6afbc848bcd5b4
#
_cell.length_a   1.000
_cell.length_b   1.000
_cell.length_c   1.000
_cell.angle_alpha   90.00
_cell.angle_beta   90.00
_cell.angle_gamma   90.00
#
_symmetry.space_group_name_H-M   'P 1'
#
loop_
_entity.id
_entity.type
_entity.pdbx_description
1 polymer ?
#
loop_
_entity_poly.entity_id
_entity_poly.type
_entity_poly.pdbx_seq_one_letter_code
_entity_poly.pdbx_strand_id
1 'polypeptide(L)'
;FMNGEVHGVPTFTPFSVIFNVKPKFYEWYTYYQSLSISDKANYPDLVPWGVVFPTSSPAGSEFPNLALHPAMLYELVLNLIGFFIIWFILRKKKNKASGYMWWWYIIIYSINRIIVSFFRVEDLMFFNFRAPHVISIILIAVSIFFLKKDNKKVF
;
A
#
# COMPACT_ATOMS: atom_id res chain seq x y z
N PHE A 1 -11.51 -7.20 -6.30
CA PHE A 1 -10.32 -8.06 -6.45
C PHE A 1 -10.43 -8.95 -7.69
N MET A 2 -11.55 -9.64 -7.87
CA MET A 2 -11.75 -10.58 -8.98
C MET A 2 -11.66 -9.95 -10.37
N ASN A 3 -12.03 -8.67 -10.49
CA ASN A 3 -12.01 -7.95 -11.78
C ASN A 3 -10.62 -7.46 -12.21
N GLY A 4 -9.61 -7.53 -11.35
CA GLY A 4 -8.25 -7.06 -11.68
C GLY A 4 -8.10 -5.56 -11.94
N GLU A 5 -9.09 -4.74 -11.55
CA GLU A 5 -9.03 -3.28 -11.72
C GLU A 5 -7.96 -2.63 -10.84
N VAL A 6 -7.73 -3.19 -9.65
CA VAL A 6 -6.69 -2.75 -8.74
C VAL A 6 -5.72 -3.89 -8.52
N HIS A 7 -4.56 -3.79 -9.10
CA HIS A 7 -3.54 -4.84 -9.04
C HIS A 7 -2.19 -4.28 -8.58
N GLY A 8 -1.33 -5.19 -8.15
CA GLY A 8 0.03 -4.86 -7.75
C GLY A 8 1.01 -5.05 -8.89
N VAL A 9 2.25 -4.64 -8.64
CA VAL A 9 3.36 -4.90 -9.54
C VAL A 9 3.64 -6.40 -9.68
N PRO A 10 4.28 -6.87 -10.77
CA PRO A 10 4.74 -8.25 -10.91
C PRO A 10 5.61 -8.69 -9.72
N THR A 11 5.47 -9.96 -9.31
CA THR A 11 6.14 -10.51 -8.12
C THR A 11 7.66 -10.53 -8.21
N PHE A 12 8.22 -10.50 -9.40
CA PHE A 12 9.66 -10.42 -9.65
C PHE A 12 10.21 -8.98 -9.64
N THR A 13 9.38 -7.96 -9.37
CA THR A 13 9.85 -6.56 -9.31
C THR A 13 10.77 -6.35 -8.11
N PRO A 14 12.01 -5.86 -8.28
CA PRO A 14 12.94 -5.66 -7.19
C PRO A 14 12.41 -4.69 -6.12
N PHE A 15 12.70 -4.95 -4.86
CA PHE A 15 12.30 -4.06 -3.75
C PHE A 15 12.82 -2.63 -3.89
N SER A 16 13.99 -2.44 -4.50
CA SER A 16 14.54 -1.10 -4.80
C SER A 16 13.66 -0.29 -5.76
N VAL A 17 12.89 -0.95 -6.62
CA VAL A 17 11.92 -0.32 -7.52
C VAL A 17 10.58 -0.11 -6.80
N ILE A 18 10.11 -1.13 -6.05
CA ILE A 18 8.84 -1.09 -5.31
C ILE A 18 8.85 0.05 -4.29
N PHE A 19 9.87 0.11 -3.42
CA PHE A 19 9.95 1.09 -2.34
C PHE A 19 10.57 2.44 -2.76
N ASN A 20 10.62 2.73 -4.05
CA ASN A 20 11.04 4.05 -4.50
C ASN A 20 9.91 5.08 -4.27
N VAL A 21 10.26 6.22 -3.68
CA VAL A 21 9.34 7.33 -3.42
C VAL A 21 8.74 7.88 -4.72
N LYS A 22 9.57 7.96 -5.77
CA LYS A 22 9.10 8.24 -7.13
C LYS A 22 8.79 6.91 -7.81
N PRO A 23 7.59 6.72 -8.37
CA PRO A 23 7.27 5.49 -9.05
C PRO A 23 8.12 5.36 -10.31
N LYS A 24 9.06 4.44 -10.26
CA LYS A 24 9.95 4.09 -11.38
C LYS A 24 9.60 2.74 -12.00
N PHE A 25 8.44 2.20 -11.64
CA PHE A 25 8.06 0.87 -12.08
C PHE A 25 8.03 0.76 -13.61
N TYR A 26 7.39 1.66 -14.31
CA TYR A 26 7.28 1.58 -15.77
C TYR A 26 8.63 1.77 -16.49
N GLU A 27 9.51 2.64 -15.97
CA GLU A 27 10.88 2.80 -16.51
C GLU A 27 11.65 1.48 -16.36
N TRP A 28 11.60 0.88 -15.17
CA TRP A 28 12.23 -0.40 -14.90
C TRP A 28 11.58 -1.54 -15.70
N TYR A 29 10.25 -1.58 -15.82
CA TYR A 29 9.54 -2.64 -16.53
C TYR A 29 9.84 -2.61 -18.03
N THR A 30 9.95 -1.43 -18.64
CA THR A 30 10.40 -1.25 -20.02
C THR A 30 11.82 -1.81 -20.21
N TYR A 31 12.74 -1.50 -19.28
CA TYR A 31 14.07 -2.09 -19.27
C TYR A 31 14.01 -3.63 -19.13
N TYR A 32 13.22 -4.15 -18.20
CA TYR A 32 13.05 -5.59 -18.02
C TYR A 32 12.52 -6.28 -19.29
N GLN A 33 11.60 -5.68 -19.99
CA GLN A 33 11.06 -6.23 -21.26
C GLN A 33 12.14 -6.34 -22.33
N SER A 34 13.10 -5.43 -22.37
CA SER A 34 14.21 -5.41 -23.34
C SER A 34 15.29 -6.44 -23.04
N LEU A 35 15.30 -7.06 -21.87
CA LEU A 35 16.29 -8.06 -21.46
C LEU A 35 16.16 -9.37 -22.25
N SER A 36 17.30 -10.06 -22.44
CA SER A 36 17.31 -11.42 -22.98
C SER A 36 16.64 -12.41 -22.01
N ILE A 37 16.27 -13.59 -22.51
CA ILE A 37 15.65 -14.64 -21.68
C ILE A 37 16.60 -15.06 -20.53
N SER A 38 17.91 -15.14 -20.79
CA SER A 38 18.92 -15.46 -19.77
C SER A 38 18.99 -14.40 -18.67
N ASP A 39 18.88 -13.12 -19.02
CA ASP A 39 18.95 -12.03 -18.05
C ASP A 39 17.67 -11.92 -17.23
N LYS A 40 16.52 -12.23 -17.82
CA LYS A 40 15.24 -12.31 -17.09
C LYS A 40 15.24 -13.36 -15.98
N ALA A 41 16.03 -14.43 -16.11
CA ALA A 41 16.18 -15.44 -15.08
C ALA A 41 16.83 -14.90 -13.78
N ASN A 42 17.50 -13.75 -13.83
CA ASN A 42 18.04 -13.07 -12.64
C ASN A 42 16.96 -12.35 -11.80
N TYR A 43 15.72 -12.32 -12.28
CA TYR A 43 14.56 -11.71 -11.59
C TYR A 43 13.54 -12.79 -11.21
N PRO A 44 13.81 -13.63 -10.21
CA PRO A 44 12.85 -14.64 -9.75
C PRO A 44 11.67 -13.96 -9.02
N ASP A 45 10.55 -14.66 -8.95
CA ASP A 45 9.43 -14.24 -8.12
C ASP A 45 9.87 -14.10 -6.65
N LEU A 46 9.65 -12.91 -6.08
CA LEU A 46 10.03 -12.62 -4.70
C LEU A 46 9.09 -13.26 -3.67
N VAL A 47 7.89 -13.62 -4.11
CA VAL A 47 6.84 -14.20 -3.26
C VAL A 47 6.11 -15.33 -3.99
N PRO A 48 5.78 -16.44 -3.29
CA PRO A 48 5.10 -17.58 -3.92
C PRO A 48 3.58 -17.43 -4.04
N TRP A 49 2.99 -16.35 -3.49
CA TRP A 49 1.55 -16.10 -3.47
C TRP A 49 1.06 -15.05 -4.47
N GLY A 50 1.82 -14.83 -5.53
CA GLY A 50 1.40 -13.99 -6.63
C GLY A 50 0.13 -14.52 -7.29
N VAL A 51 -0.71 -13.62 -7.81
CA VAL A 51 -1.96 -13.96 -8.49
C VAL A 51 -1.83 -13.65 -9.97
N VAL A 52 -2.13 -14.65 -10.80
CA VAL A 52 -2.23 -14.49 -12.25
C VAL A 52 -3.69 -14.16 -12.61
N PHE A 53 -3.90 -13.05 -13.27
CA PHE A 53 -5.23 -12.62 -13.68
C PHE A 53 -5.55 -13.11 -15.10
N PRO A 54 -6.83 -13.39 -15.39
CA PRO A 54 -7.27 -13.71 -16.76
C PRO A 54 -6.95 -12.56 -17.72
N THR A 55 -6.57 -12.89 -18.94
CA THR A 55 -6.25 -11.87 -19.99
C THR A 55 -7.43 -10.97 -20.34
N SER A 56 -8.66 -11.38 -20.01
CA SER A 56 -9.87 -10.57 -20.14
C SER A 56 -10.01 -9.48 -19.06
N SER A 57 -9.21 -9.52 -18.00
CA SER A 57 -9.21 -8.50 -16.94
C SER A 57 -8.21 -7.38 -17.24
N PRO A 58 -8.39 -6.17 -16.68
CA PRO A 58 -7.43 -5.07 -16.84
C PRO A 58 -6.00 -5.48 -16.45
N ALA A 59 -5.82 -6.11 -15.30
CA ALA A 59 -4.51 -6.60 -14.84
C ALA A 59 -3.89 -7.62 -15.78
N GLY A 60 -4.68 -8.60 -16.25
CA GLY A 60 -4.20 -9.65 -17.15
C GLY A 60 -3.96 -9.16 -18.58
N SER A 61 -4.63 -8.09 -19.02
CA SER A 61 -4.34 -7.46 -20.31
C SER A 61 -3.05 -6.66 -20.28
N GLU A 62 -2.73 -6.02 -19.15
CA GLU A 62 -1.50 -5.25 -18.97
C GLU A 62 -0.28 -6.15 -18.69
N PHE A 63 -0.47 -7.21 -17.90
CA PHE A 63 0.59 -8.16 -17.50
C PHE A 63 0.19 -9.61 -17.82
N PRO A 64 0.11 -9.98 -19.10
CA PRO A 64 -0.37 -11.30 -19.48
C PRO A 64 0.52 -12.42 -18.93
N ASN A 65 -0.11 -13.40 -18.28
CA ASN A 65 0.53 -14.58 -17.67
C ASN A 65 1.59 -14.28 -16.60
N LEU A 66 1.62 -13.07 -16.04
CA LEU A 66 2.52 -12.72 -14.95
C LEU A 66 1.82 -12.82 -13.60
N ALA A 67 2.55 -13.32 -12.60
CA ALA A 67 2.09 -13.31 -11.21
C ALA A 67 2.24 -11.90 -10.64
N LEU A 68 1.16 -11.33 -10.11
CA LEU A 68 1.11 -9.98 -9.56
C LEU A 68 0.95 -10.02 -8.04
N HIS A 69 1.51 -9.02 -7.34
CA HIS A 69 1.26 -8.84 -5.92
C HIS A 69 -0.24 -8.58 -5.66
N PRO A 70 -0.90 -9.34 -4.78
CA PRO A 70 -2.31 -9.14 -4.47
C PRO A 70 -2.49 -7.93 -3.51
N ALA A 71 -2.30 -6.71 -4.01
CA ALA A 71 -2.30 -5.48 -3.22
C ALA A 71 -3.57 -5.30 -2.36
N MET A 72 -4.73 -5.74 -2.89
CA MET A 72 -6.00 -5.70 -2.15
C MET A 72 -6.00 -6.64 -0.92
N LEU A 73 -5.37 -7.82 -1.04
CA LEU A 73 -5.24 -8.73 0.11
C LEU A 73 -4.28 -8.16 1.16
N TYR A 74 -3.21 -7.48 0.75
CA TYR A 74 -2.32 -6.79 1.68
C TYR A 74 -3.08 -5.70 2.45
N GLU A 75 -3.90 -4.91 1.74
CA GLU A 75 -4.75 -3.89 2.37
C GLU A 75 -5.74 -4.49 3.37
N LEU A 76 -6.38 -5.60 3.01
CA LEU A 76 -7.30 -6.32 3.89
C LEU A 76 -6.61 -6.79 5.16
N VAL A 77 -5.46 -7.46 5.04
CA VAL A 77 -4.70 -7.98 6.20
C VAL A 77 -4.22 -6.85 7.10
N LEU A 78 -3.68 -5.77 6.54
CA LEU A 78 -3.21 -4.62 7.30
C LEU A 78 -4.36 -3.90 8.03
N ASN A 79 -5.53 -3.77 7.40
CA ASN A 79 -6.72 -3.19 8.01
C ASN A 79 -7.27 -4.08 9.13
N LEU A 80 -7.23 -5.40 8.97
CA LEU A 80 -7.59 -6.35 10.02
C LEU A 80 -6.65 -6.24 11.23
N ILE A 81 -5.34 -6.16 11.01
CA ILE A 81 -4.36 -5.91 12.06
C ILE A 81 -4.66 -4.57 12.76
N GLY A 82 -4.91 -3.52 12.00
CA GLY A 82 -5.30 -2.20 12.52
C GLY A 82 -6.55 -2.26 13.40
N PHE A 83 -7.58 -3.01 12.97
CA PHE A 83 -8.77 -3.26 13.76
C PHE A 83 -8.45 -3.91 15.11
N PHE A 84 -7.62 -4.97 15.13
CA PHE A 84 -7.23 -5.62 16.36
C PHE A 84 -6.42 -4.72 17.28
N ILE A 85 -5.52 -3.88 16.76
CA ILE A 85 -4.79 -2.89 17.56
C ILE A 85 -5.77 -1.94 18.25
N ILE A 86 -6.74 -1.38 17.52
CA ILE A 86 -7.75 -0.49 18.08
C ILE A 86 -8.58 -1.22 19.13
N TRP A 87 -9.08 -2.40 18.79
CA TRP A 87 -9.99 -3.15 19.65
C TRP A 87 -9.35 -3.63 20.95
N PHE A 88 -8.17 -4.26 20.88
CA PHE A 88 -7.55 -4.89 22.05
C PHE A 88 -6.64 -3.96 22.84
N ILE A 89 -6.03 -2.98 22.23
CA ILE A 89 -5.03 -2.11 22.85
C ILE A 89 -5.61 -0.73 23.16
N LEU A 90 -6.08 -0.02 22.16
CA LEU A 90 -6.47 1.38 22.31
C LEU A 90 -7.80 1.55 23.04
N ARG A 91 -8.76 0.68 22.82
CA ARG A 91 -10.06 0.70 23.51
C ARG A 91 -9.96 0.54 25.03
N LYS A 92 -8.95 -0.17 25.52
CA LYS A 92 -8.75 -0.40 26.96
C LYS A 92 -8.26 0.83 27.72
N LYS A 93 -7.79 1.87 27.05
CA LYS A 93 -7.31 3.10 27.67
C LYS A 93 -8.50 3.90 28.19
N LYS A 94 -8.69 3.90 29.51
CA LYS A 94 -9.70 4.71 30.23
C LYS A 94 -9.30 6.19 30.23
N ASN A 95 -10.28 7.08 30.45
CA ASN A 95 -10.09 8.54 30.59
C ASN A 95 -9.47 9.22 29.36
N LYS A 96 -9.95 8.88 28.16
CA LYS A 96 -9.55 9.56 26.92
C LYS A 96 -10.68 10.45 26.41
N ALA A 97 -10.29 11.56 25.78
CA ALA A 97 -11.23 12.49 25.15
C ALA A 97 -12.09 11.79 24.10
N SER A 98 -13.31 12.31 23.89
CA SER A 98 -14.15 11.90 22.77
C SER A 98 -13.37 12.10 21.46
N GLY A 99 -13.39 11.10 20.59
CA GLY A 99 -12.65 11.15 19.30
C GLY A 99 -11.24 10.55 19.32
N TYR A 100 -10.69 10.18 20.50
CA TYR A 100 -9.36 9.56 20.59
C TYR A 100 -9.18 8.35 19.69
N MET A 101 -10.18 7.45 19.64
CA MET A 101 -10.16 6.24 18.80
C MET A 101 -10.21 6.59 17.30
N TRP A 102 -10.96 7.63 16.92
CA TRP A 102 -11.08 8.11 15.55
C TRP A 102 -9.73 8.59 15.01
N TRP A 103 -8.99 9.39 15.78
CA TRP A 103 -7.67 9.88 15.36
C TRP A 103 -6.66 8.74 15.20
N TRP A 104 -6.69 7.75 16.08
CA TRP A 104 -5.85 6.56 15.94
C TRP A 104 -6.23 5.72 14.73
N TYR A 105 -7.52 5.59 14.45
CA TYR A 105 -7.99 4.91 13.23
C TYR A 105 -7.42 5.58 11.97
N ILE A 106 -7.50 6.92 11.88
CA ILE A 106 -6.95 7.67 10.74
C ILE A 106 -5.44 7.45 10.61
N ILE A 107 -4.68 7.46 11.71
CA ILE A 107 -3.23 7.21 11.68
C ILE A 107 -2.94 5.81 11.14
N ILE A 108 -3.57 4.77 11.69
CA ILE A 108 -3.35 3.38 11.28
C ILE A 108 -3.72 3.19 9.81
N TYR A 109 -4.88 3.69 9.40
CA TYR A 109 -5.31 3.61 8.01
C TYR A 109 -4.34 4.32 7.06
N SER A 110 -3.86 5.50 7.43
CA SER A 110 -2.92 6.27 6.62
C SER A 110 -1.57 5.55 6.47
N ILE A 111 -1.07 4.91 7.53
CA ILE A 111 0.14 4.09 7.48
C ILE A 111 -0.07 2.89 6.54
N ASN A 112 -1.19 2.17 6.70
CA ASN A 112 -1.54 1.04 5.84
C ASN A 112 -1.61 1.47 4.37
N ARG A 113 -2.21 2.64 4.10
CA ARG A 113 -2.34 3.17 2.75
C ARG A 113 -1.00 3.49 2.10
N ILE A 114 -0.04 4.03 2.87
CA ILE A 114 1.33 4.27 2.40
C ILE A 114 1.99 2.93 2.03
N ILE A 115 1.89 1.92 2.90
CA ILE A 115 2.52 0.62 2.67
C ILE A 115 1.95 -0.05 1.41
N VAL A 116 0.63 -0.12 1.29
CA VAL A 116 -0.03 -0.77 0.15
C VAL A 116 0.25 -0.04 -1.16
N SER A 117 0.33 1.29 -1.13
CA SER A 117 0.63 2.11 -2.32
C SER A 117 1.96 1.73 -2.98
N PHE A 118 2.95 1.28 -2.23
CA PHE A 118 4.21 0.81 -2.82
C PHE A 118 4.04 -0.41 -3.73
N PHE A 119 3.11 -1.29 -3.41
CA PHE A 119 2.85 -2.52 -4.18
C PHE A 119 1.88 -2.32 -5.34
N ARG A 120 1.21 -1.17 -5.45
CA ARG A 120 0.27 -0.89 -6.54
C ARG A 120 0.99 -0.33 -7.76
N VAL A 121 0.56 -0.76 -8.94
CA VAL A 121 1.06 -0.23 -10.22
C VAL A 121 0.57 1.19 -10.44
N GLU A 122 -0.74 1.38 -10.33
CA GLU A 122 -1.40 2.65 -10.58
C GLU A 122 -1.76 3.37 -9.29
N ASP A 123 -1.09 4.48 -9.05
CA ASP A 123 -1.48 5.48 -8.07
C ASP A 123 -1.55 6.86 -8.74
N LEU A 124 -2.55 7.64 -8.34
CA LEU A 124 -2.63 9.04 -8.73
C LEU A 124 -1.36 9.77 -8.30
N MET A 125 -0.81 10.58 -9.20
CA MET A 125 0.41 11.35 -8.96
C MET A 125 0.08 12.80 -8.62
N PHE A 126 0.75 13.33 -7.60
CA PHE A 126 0.68 14.73 -7.21
C PHE A 126 2.11 15.29 -7.11
N PHE A 127 2.49 16.20 -8.01
CA PHE A 127 3.85 16.76 -8.10
C PHE A 127 4.97 15.71 -8.04
N ASN A 128 4.91 14.68 -8.89
CA ASN A 128 5.86 13.55 -8.92
C ASN A 128 5.90 12.66 -7.67
N PHE A 129 4.99 12.83 -6.71
CA PHE A 129 4.80 11.94 -5.57
C PHE A 129 3.49 11.16 -5.72
N ARG A 130 3.43 9.99 -5.13
CA ARG A 130 2.18 9.24 -5.05
C ARG A 130 1.18 10.02 -4.19
N ALA A 131 0.02 10.38 -4.75
CA ALA A 131 -1.02 11.13 -4.04
C ALA A 131 -1.43 10.48 -2.70
N PRO A 132 -1.58 9.13 -2.59
CA PRO A 132 -1.84 8.48 -1.32
C PRO A 132 -0.80 8.78 -0.25
N HIS A 133 0.49 8.91 -0.59
CA HIS A 133 1.53 9.25 0.38
C HIS A 133 1.36 10.67 0.91
N VAL A 134 1.15 11.64 0.01
CA VAL A 134 0.99 13.05 0.40
C VAL A 134 -0.24 13.23 1.31
N ILE A 135 -1.38 12.68 0.90
CA ILE A 135 -2.63 12.74 1.65
C ILE A 135 -2.47 12.06 3.02
N SER A 136 -1.87 10.88 3.06
CA SER A 136 -1.68 10.12 4.30
C SER A 136 -0.77 10.84 5.29
N ILE A 137 0.31 11.47 4.83
CA ILE A 137 1.20 12.27 5.69
C ILE A 137 0.45 13.45 6.30
N ILE A 138 -0.36 14.15 5.51
CA ILE A 138 -1.19 15.27 6.01
C ILE A 138 -2.17 14.76 7.07
N LEU A 139 -2.88 13.65 6.80
CA LEU A 139 -3.84 13.06 7.73
C LEU A 139 -3.16 12.62 9.05
N ILE A 140 -1.97 12.04 8.98
CA ILE A 140 -1.18 11.68 10.17
C ILE A 140 -0.84 12.93 10.99
N ALA A 141 -0.34 13.99 10.33
CA ALA A 141 0.03 15.23 11.01
C ALA A 141 -1.17 15.88 11.71
N VAL A 142 -2.31 15.97 11.03
CA VAL A 142 -3.57 16.49 11.58
C VAL A 142 -4.03 15.64 12.77
N SER A 143 -4.00 14.32 12.63
CA SER A 143 -4.42 13.40 13.70
C SER A 143 -3.55 13.53 14.96
N ILE A 144 -2.22 13.63 14.80
CA ILE A 144 -1.29 13.83 15.90
C ILE A 144 -1.55 15.19 16.60
N PHE A 145 -1.82 16.25 15.83
CA PHE A 145 -2.16 17.55 16.39
C PHE A 145 -3.39 17.48 17.29
N PHE A 146 -4.48 16.86 16.83
CA PHE A 146 -5.70 16.72 17.62
C PHE A 146 -5.52 15.79 18.83
N LEU A 147 -4.80 14.67 18.69
CA LEU A 147 -4.48 13.82 19.83
C LEU A 147 -3.72 14.54 20.93
N LYS A 148 -2.77 15.43 20.57
CA LYS A 148 -2.03 16.25 21.56
C LYS A 148 -2.93 17.31 22.21
N LYS A 149 -3.82 17.94 21.44
CA LYS A 149 -4.78 18.95 21.94
C LYS A 149 -5.77 18.33 22.91
N ASP A 150 -6.31 17.16 22.58
CA ASP A 150 -7.31 16.47 23.42
C ASP A 150 -6.71 15.93 24.70
N ASN A 151 -5.44 15.48 24.70
CA ASN A 151 -4.75 15.09 25.93
C ASN A 151 -4.55 16.25 26.91
N LYS A 152 -4.44 17.50 26.43
CA LYS A 152 -4.34 18.69 27.30
C LYS A 152 -5.64 19.10 27.97
N LYS A 153 -6.80 18.63 27.49
CA LYS A 153 -8.12 18.94 28.08
C LYS A 153 -8.53 17.99 29.21
N VAL A 154 -7.78 16.92 29.41
CA VAL A 154 -8.07 15.88 30.43
C VAL A 154 -7.33 16.16 31.74
N PHE A 155 -6.51 17.21 31.79
CA PHE A 155 -5.87 17.80 32.99
C PHE A 155 -6.47 19.18 33.23
#